data_be86886780bdc5b0cfddd114af3143d5
#
_entry.id   be86886780bdc5b0cfddd114af3143d5
#
_cell.length_a   1.000
_cell.length_b   1.000
_cell.length_c   1.000
_cell.angle_alpha   90.00
_cell.angle_beta   90.00
_cell.angle_gamma   90.00
#
_symmetry.space_group_name_H-M   'P 1'
#
loop_
_entity.id
_entity.type
_entity.pdbx_description
1 polymer ?
#
loop_
_entity_poly.entity_id
_entity_poly.type
_entity_poly.pdbx_seq_one_letter_code
_entity_poly.pdbx_strand_id
1 'polypeptide(L)'
;MKSKIIFLVLLLAFLLIPAVHAEDSLDWYTKGQYAVTLGNYADAVVYFNNAIALDKNFAPAFSGKAVAFNGLGNYADALTAADAAIAIKSSDPDSLNARAYALFRLGRYAESVTAYDTLFTLQNNRPGSYCNQGYAYMKLDKSDLAIISYDKCTALDPTNVDGWNQKGLVLMSLGRYQDALLAYDKATGITVKNAEVWNNKGLAYVALGKYGDALQSFNKALGLQPDFAEALKNKNSVMGKQEGVLYSGTVTPRVTISSIATLVTTVPISVPPTQATSLVTTQVPVPETTNPVATKTTYAPVSPITALAAAGIVAGVTIMTIRRRE
;
A
#
# COMPACT_ATOMS: atom_id res chain seq x y z
N MET A 1 58.22 16.28 -32.37
CA MET A 1 57.90 15.83 -30.99
C MET A 1 56.60 16.40 -30.45
N LYS A 2 56.27 17.68 -30.59
CA LYS A 2 55.05 18.31 -30.08
C LYS A 2 53.73 17.68 -30.59
N SER A 3 53.68 17.27 -31.87
CA SER A 3 52.47 16.63 -32.45
C SER A 3 52.17 15.24 -31.83
N LYS A 4 53.19 14.44 -31.54
CA LYS A 4 53.01 13.11 -30.89
C LYS A 4 52.52 13.20 -29.44
N ILE A 5 52.93 14.26 -28.74
CA ILE A 5 52.50 14.51 -27.36
C ILE A 5 51.02 14.95 -27.33
N ILE A 6 50.60 15.80 -28.27
CA ILE A 6 49.22 16.24 -28.39
C ILE A 6 48.31 15.05 -28.72
N PHE A 7 48.74 14.15 -29.62
CA PHE A 7 47.97 12.95 -29.97
C PHE A 7 47.87 11.99 -28.79
N LEU A 8 48.93 11.83 -27.99
CA LEU A 8 48.92 10.99 -26.80
C LEU A 8 48.01 11.56 -25.70
N VAL A 9 48.02 12.89 -25.51
CA VAL A 9 47.13 13.58 -24.55
C VAL A 9 45.65 13.48 -24.97
N LEU A 10 45.37 13.61 -26.27
CA LEU A 10 43.99 13.42 -26.77
C LEU A 10 43.54 11.97 -26.68
N LEU A 11 44.44 10.99 -26.90
CA LEU A 11 44.13 9.57 -26.73
C LEU A 11 43.89 9.21 -25.24
N LEU A 12 44.69 9.77 -24.34
CA LEU A 12 44.48 9.61 -22.88
C LEU A 12 43.24 10.33 -22.38
N ALA A 13 42.87 11.48 -22.94
CA ALA A 13 41.62 12.16 -22.63
C ALA A 13 40.41 11.37 -23.12
N PHE A 14 40.52 10.63 -24.21
CA PHE A 14 39.46 9.76 -24.73
C PHE A 14 39.29 8.49 -23.84
N LEU A 15 40.38 8.02 -23.20
CA LEU A 15 40.36 6.90 -22.25
C LEU A 15 39.85 7.31 -20.85
N LEU A 16 39.76 8.62 -20.56
CA LEU A 16 39.24 9.20 -19.33
C LEU A 16 37.80 9.67 -19.43
N ILE A 17 37.16 9.50 -20.61
CA ILE A 17 35.69 9.63 -20.67
C ILE A 17 35.14 8.48 -19.81
N PRO A 18 34.48 8.76 -18.66
CA PRO A 18 33.86 7.68 -17.91
C PRO A 18 32.97 6.94 -18.91
N ALA A 19 33.20 5.65 -19.07
CA ALA A 19 32.31 4.82 -19.87
C ALA A 19 30.91 5.09 -19.32
N VAL A 20 30.09 5.76 -20.10
CA VAL A 20 28.66 5.86 -19.78
C VAL A 20 28.21 4.40 -19.82
N HIS A 21 28.12 3.80 -18.62
CA HIS A 21 27.59 2.45 -18.54
C HIS A 21 26.19 2.52 -19.14
N ALA A 22 25.99 1.78 -20.21
CA ALA A 22 24.65 1.59 -20.72
C ALA A 22 23.84 0.98 -19.56
N GLU A 23 22.73 1.64 -19.24
CA GLU A 23 21.85 1.15 -18.18
C GLU A 23 21.42 -0.27 -18.52
N ASP A 24 21.59 -1.18 -17.59
CA ASP A 24 21.16 -2.56 -17.72
C ASP A 24 19.72 -2.77 -17.23
N SER A 25 19.22 -4.00 -17.30
CA SER A 25 17.86 -4.32 -16.88
C SER A 25 17.67 -4.08 -15.37
N LEU A 26 18.73 -4.25 -14.57
CA LEU A 26 18.67 -4.03 -13.11
C LEU A 26 18.64 -2.53 -12.77
N ASP A 27 19.36 -1.69 -13.51
CA ASP A 27 19.33 -0.24 -13.33
C ASP A 27 17.93 0.31 -13.57
N TRP A 28 17.31 -0.08 -14.69
CA TRP A 28 15.93 0.31 -15.00
C TRP A 28 14.91 -0.23 -13.98
N TYR A 29 15.09 -1.46 -13.55
CA TYR A 29 14.25 -2.04 -12.49
C TYR A 29 14.34 -1.24 -11.17
N THR A 30 15.57 -0.86 -10.77
CA THR A 30 15.79 -0.08 -9.55
C THR A 30 15.14 1.30 -9.63
N LYS A 31 15.22 1.97 -10.79
CA LYS A 31 14.50 3.22 -11.03
C LYS A 31 12.99 3.03 -10.94
N GLY A 32 12.48 1.92 -11.50
CA GLY A 32 11.06 1.57 -11.42
C GLY A 32 10.60 1.36 -9.97
N GLN A 33 11.36 0.64 -9.17
CA GLN A 33 11.06 0.45 -7.75
C GLN A 33 11.07 1.78 -6.98
N TYR A 34 12.04 2.64 -7.23
CA TYR A 34 12.10 3.95 -6.63
C TYR A 34 10.88 4.81 -7.01
N ALA A 35 10.47 4.79 -8.29
CA ALA A 35 9.27 5.48 -8.73
C ALA A 35 7.99 4.95 -8.05
N VAL A 36 7.88 3.62 -7.83
CA VAL A 36 6.78 3.02 -7.04
C VAL A 36 6.77 3.55 -5.61
N THR A 37 7.92 3.66 -4.95
CA THR A 37 7.99 4.18 -3.56
C THR A 37 7.56 5.64 -3.45
N LEU A 38 7.73 6.42 -4.52
CA LEU A 38 7.29 7.81 -4.62
C LEU A 38 5.82 7.94 -5.05
N GLY A 39 5.14 6.84 -5.40
CA GLY A 39 3.80 6.87 -5.97
C GLY A 39 3.74 7.28 -7.45
N ASN A 40 4.89 7.43 -8.12
CA ASN A 40 5.00 7.79 -9.54
C ASN A 40 4.81 6.54 -10.42
N TYR A 41 3.63 5.95 -10.35
CA TYR A 41 3.35 4.66 -10.99
C TYR A 41 3.45 4.68 -12.52
N ALA A 42 3.13 5.81 -13.17
CA ALA A 42 3.26 5.94 -14.62
C ALA A 42 4.73 5.84 -15.05
N ASP A 43 5.64 6.56 -14.39
CA ASP A 43 7.07 6.49 -14.66
C ASP A 43 7.62 5.10 -14.34
N ALA A 44 7.14 4.47 -13.25
CA ALA A 44 7.51 3.11 -12.88
C ALA A 44 7.20 2.11 -13.99
N VAL A 45 6.03 2.20 -14.64
CA VAL A 45 5.67 1.34 -15.80
C VAL A 45 6.66 1.54 -16.94
N VAL A 46 7.08 2.78 -17.24
CA VAL A 46 8.07 3.06 -18.29
C VAL A 46 9.41 2.41 -17.94
N TYR A 47 9.89 2.57 -16.71
CA TYR A 47 11.16 2.01 -16.26
C TYR A 47 11.14 0.47 -16.27
N PHE A 48 10.06 -0.15 -15.80
CA PHE A 48 9.93 -1.61 -15.89
C PHE A 48 9.84 -2.10 -17.33
N ASN A 49 9.21 -1.37 -18.24
CA ASN A 49 9.21 -1.71 -19.66
C ASN A 49 10.63 -1.68 -20.26
N ASN A 50 11.46 -0.70 -19.88
CA ASN A 50 12.85 -0.64 -20.32
C ASN A 50 13.67 -1.82 -19.78
N ALA A 51 13.47 -2.20 -18.51
CA ALA A 51 14.08 -3.39 -17.92
C ALA A 51 13.69 -4.66 -18.68
N ILE A 52 12.39 -4.83 -18.99
CA ILE A 52 11.85 -5.98 -19.74
C ILE A 52 12.35 -5.99 -21.21
N ALA A 53 12.54 -4.83 -21.81
CA ALA A 53 13.06 -4.74 -23.18
C ALA A 53 14.50 -5.29 -23.28
N LEU A 54 15.31 -5.07 -22.23
CA LEU A 54 16.68 -5.56 -22.11
C LEU A 54 16.75 -7.03 -21.68
N ASP A 55 15.86 -7.45 -20.78
CA ASP A 55 15.77 -8.85 -20.36
C ASP A 55 14.29 -9.28 -20.29
N LYS A 56 13.86 -10.04 -21.31
CA LYS A 56 12.49 -10.53 -21.44
C LYS A 56 12.10 -11.59 -20.41
N ASN A 57 13.08 -12.16 -19.70
CA ASN A 57 12.87 -13.16 -18.66
C ASN A 57 13.06 -12.58 -17.24
N PHE A 58 13.13 -11.26 -17.11
CA PHE A 58 13.32 -10.60 -15.83
C PHE A 58 12.01 -10.52 -15.02
N ALA A 59 11.63 -11.61 -14.39
CA ALA A 59 10.39 -11.72 -13.59
C ALA A 59 10.18 -10.57 -12.61
N PRO A 60 11.20 -10.04 -11.87
CA PRO A 60 11.01 -8.91 -10.96
C PRO A 60 10.48 -7.65 -11.65
N ALA A 61 10.86 -7.37 -12.89
CA ALA A 61 10.38 -6.20 -13.63
C ALA A 61 8.89 -6.36 -14.01
N PHE A 62 8.45 -7.55 -14.39
CA PHE A 62 7.03 -7.84 -14.60
C PHE A 62 6.22 -7.71 -13.31
N SER A 63 6.75 -8.22 -12.18
CA SER A 63 6.14 -8.08 -10.87
C SER A 63 5.99 -6.61 -10.46
N GLY A 64 7.07 -5.83 -10.59
CA GLY A 64 7.05 -4.38 -10.33
C GLY A 64 6.07 -3.63 -11.24
N LYS A 65 5.99 -3.99 -12.52
CA LYS A 65 5.03 -3.44 -13.48
C LYS A 65 3.59 -3.73 -13.06
N ALA A 66 3.31 -4.95 -12.55
CA ALA A 66 2.00 -5.31 -12.03
C ALA A 66 1.61 -4.45 -10.80
N VAL A 67 2.56 -4.23 -9.90
CA VAL A 67 2.37 -3.33 -8.74
C VAL A 67 2.08 -1.90 -9.20
N ALA A 68 2.83 -1.40 -10.19
CA ALA A 68 2.63 -0.06 -10.74
C ALA A 68 1.25 0.09 -11.40
N PHE A 69 0.81 -0.88 -12.20
CA PHE A 69 -0.53 -0.87 -12.78
C PHE A 69 -1.63 -0.97 -11.73
N ASN A 70 -1.44 -1.75 -10.67
CA ASN A 70 -2.35 -1.77 -9.51
C ASN A 70 -2.46 -0.38 -8.86
N GLY A 71 -1.34 0.32 -8.72
CA GLY A 71 -1.31 1.70 -8.22
C GLY A 71 -2.03 2.72 -9.12
N LEU A 72 -2.01 2.51 -10.43
CA LEU A 72 -2.74 3.32 -11.43
C LEU A 72 -4.23 2.97 -11.49
N GLY A 73 -4.67 1.88 -10.88
CA GLY A 73 -6.03 1.36 -11.03
C GLY A 73 -6.26 0.58 -12.33
N ASN A 74 -5.22 0.29 -13.10
CA ASN A 74 -5.28 -0.48 -14.33
C ASN A 74 -5.18 -1.99 -14.04
N TYR A 75 -6.22 -2.53 -13.39
CA TYR A 75 -6.18 -3.89 -12.81
C TYR A 75 -6.08 -5.01 -13.86
N ALA A 76 -6.59 -4.81 -15.06
CA ALA A 76 -6.47 -5.79 -16.16
C ALA A 76 -5.02 -5.91 -16.64
N ASP A 77 -4.33 -4.77 -16.80
CA ASP A 77 -2.92 -4.74 -17.17
C ASP A 77 -2.04 -5.26 -16.03
N ALA A 78 -2.41 -4.96 -14.77
CA ALA A 78 -1.75 -5.51 -13.59
C ALA A 78 -1.83 -7.03 -13.56
N LEU A 79 -3.01 -7.59 -13.83
CA LEU A 79 -3.20 -9.04 -13.90
C LEU A 79 -2.31 -9.67 -14.99
N THR A 80 -2.31 -9.09 -16.19
CA THR A 80 -1.49 -9.56 -17.31
C THR A 80 0.00 -9.54 -16.97
N ALA A 81 0.48 -8.46 -16.35
CA ALA A 81 1.88 -8.35 -15.95
C ALA A 81 2.24 -9.33 -14.83
N ALA A 82 1.36 -9.53 -13.85
CA ALA A 82 1.56 -10.50 -12.78
C ALA A 82 1.58 -11.93 -13.30
N ASP A 83 0.68 -12.29 -14.23
CA ASP A 83 0.66 -13.61 -14.86
C ASP A 83 1.95 -13.87 -15.66
N ALA A 84 2.48 -12.86 -16.36
CA ALA A 84 3.77 -12.96 -17.05
C ALA A 84 4.93 -13.20 -16.07
N ALA A 85 4.95 -12.49 -14.92
CA ALA A 85 5.96 -12.72 -13.89
C ALA A 85 5.88 -14.14 -13.31
N ILE A 86 4.67 -14.62 -13.03
CA ILE A 86 4.41 -15.97 -12.48
C ILE A 86 4.79 -17.07 -13.50
N ALA A 87 4.59 -16.81 -14.80
CA ALA A 87 5.01 -17.75 -15.85
C ALA A 87 6.53 -17.93 -15.89
N ILE A 88 7.30 -16.89 -15.57
CA ILE A 88 8.77 -16.96 -15.49
C ILE A 88 9.20 -17.55 -14.14
N LYS A 89 8.58 -17.11 -13.03
CA LYS A 89 8.88 -17.53 -11.65
C LYS A 89 7.60 -17.75 -10.88
N SER A 90 7.12 -18.99 -10.85
CA SER A 90 5.83 -19.38 -10.26
C SER A 90 5.72 -19.16 -8.74
N SER A 91 6.86 -19.12 -8.04
CA SER A 91 6.93 -18.96 -6.58
C SER A 91 7.36 -17.57 -6.13
N ASP A 92 7.02 -16.53 -6.90
CA ASP A 92 7.31 -15.16 -6.52
C ASP A 92 6.14 -14.55 -5.71
N PRO A 93 6.32 -14.26 -4.39
CA PRO A 93 5.24 -13.77 -3.55
C PRO A 93 4.70 -12.40 -3.97
N ASP A 94 5.55 -11.53 -4.55
CA ASP A 94 5.13 -10.19 -4.95
C ASP A 94 4.22 -10.25 -6.18
N SER A 95 4.54 -11.10 -7.15
CA SER A 95 3.70 -11.36 -8.33
C SER A 95 2.36 -11.96 -7.94
N LEU A 96 2.36 -12.97 -7.04
CA LEU A 96 1.14 -13.58 -6.53
C LEU A 96 0.26 -12.56 -5.79
N ASN A 97 0.86 -11.70 -4.97
CA ASN A 97 0.14 -10.63 -4.28
C ASN A 97 -0.45 -9.61 -5.26
N ALA A 98 0.33 -9.18 -6.26
CA ALA A 98 -0.13 -8.24 -7.26
C ALA A 98 -1.30 -8.81 -8.09
N ARG A 99 -1.20 -10.11 -8.46
CA ARG A 99 -2.26 -10.85 -9.12
C ARG A 99 -3.53 -10.94 -8.28
N ALA A 100 -3.39 -11.37 -7.03
CA ALA A 100 -4.52 -11.54 -6.12
C ALA A 100 -5.25 -10.21 -5.89
N TYR A 101 -4.50 -9.11 -5.74
CA TYR A 101 -5.06 -7.79 -5.59
C TYR A 101 -5.76 -7.30 -6.89
N ALA A 102 -5.16 -7.50 -8.05
CA ALA A 102 -5.78 -7.16 -9.32
C ALA A 102 -7.11 -7.91 -9.51
N LEU A 103 -7.14 -9.23 -9.26
CA LEU A 103 -8.36 -10.05 -9.31
C LEU A 103 -9.43 -9.53 -8.33
N PHE A 104 -9.01 -9.20 -7.10
CA PHE A 104 -9.89 -8.61 -6.10
C PHE A 104 -10.55 -7.32 -6.61
N ARG A 105 -9.76 -6.40 -7.19
CA ARG A 105 -10.25 -5.12 -7.70
C ARG A 105 -11.10 -5.25 -8.95
N LEU A 106 -10.91 -6.32 -9.73
CA LEU A 106 -11.75 -6.70 -10.88
C LEU A 106 -13.06 -7.40 -10.46
N GLY A 107 -13.29 -7.63 -9.16
CA GLY A 107 -14.46 -8.35 -8.66
C GLY A 107 -14.41 -9.86 -8.88
N ARG A 108 -13.26 -10.42 -9.30
CA ARG A 108 -13.04 -11.85 -9.50
C ARG A 108 -12.66 -12.51 -8.16
N TYR A 109 -13.56 -12.41 -7.17
CA TYR A 109 -13.25 -12.72 -5.77
C TYR A 109 -12.84 -14.17 -5.52
N ALA A 110 -13.44 -15.15 -6.20
CA ALA A 110 -13.08 -16.56 -6.03
C ALA A 110 -11.64 -16.84 -6.48
N GLU A 111 -11.24 -16.25 -7.61
CA GLU A 111 -9.87 -16.39 -8.11
C GLU A 111 -8.86 -15.60 -7.25
N SER A 112 -9.28 -14.45 -6.76
CA SER A 112 -8.47 -13.66 -5.82
C SER A 112 -8.16 -14.45 -4.55
N VAL A 113 -9.18 -15.09 -3.95
CA VAL A 113 -8.99 -15.93 -2.76
C VAL A 113 -7.99 -17.04 -3.04
N THR A 114 -8.14 -17.77 -4.15
CA THR A 114 -7.20 -18.84 -4.54
C THR A 114 -5.76 -18.31 -4.70
N ALA A 115 -5.61 -17.12 -5.28
CA ALA A 115 -4.29 -16.50 -5.44
C ALA A 115 -3.69 -16.07 -4.07
N TYR A 116 -4.51 -15.54 -3.15
CA TYR A 116 -4.07 -15.27 -1.77
C TYR A 116 -3.71 -16.55 -1.01
N ASP A 117 -4.48 -17.63 -1.16
CA ASP A 117 -4.16 -18.91 -0.53
C ASP A 117 -2.79 -19.41 -1.01
N THR A 118 -2.52 -19.32 -2.32
CA THR A 118 -1.21 -19.67 -2.88
C THR A 118 -0.10 -18.78 -2.31
N LEU A 119 -0.31 -17.45 -2.25
CA LEU A 119 0.63 -16.52 -1.64
C LEU A 119 0.96 -16.91 -0.20
N PHE A 120 -0.04 -17.26 0.61
CA PHE A 120 0.14 -17.53 2.03
C PHE A 120 0.85 -18.86 2.31
N THR A 121 0.94 -19.76 1.35
CA THR A 121 1.83 -20.94 1.45
C THR A 121 3.31 -20.56 1.36
N LEU A 122 3.64 -19.46 0.68
CA LEU A 122 5.00 -18.97 0.49
C LEU A 122 5.36 -17.88 1.50
N GLN A 123 4.44 -16.98 1.78
CA GLN A 123 4.63 -15.83 2.64
C GLN A 123 3.32 -15.46 3.37
N ASN A 124 3.31 -15.62 4.68
CA ASN A 124 2.12 -15.45 5.52
C ASN A 124 2.15 -14.22 6.46
N ASN A 125 3.06 -13.26 6.23
CA ASN A 125 3.25 -12.06 7.05
C ASN A 125 2.78 -10.77 6.38
N ARG A 126 1.74 -10.84 5.53
CA ARG A 126 1.18 -9.68 4.80
C ARG A 126 -0.22 -9.33 5.32
N PRO A 127 -0.34 -8.44 6.32
CA PRO A 127 -1.63 -8.11 6.93
C PRO A 127 -2.65 -7.58 5.92
N GLY A 128 -2.26 -6.65 5.03
CA GLY A 128 -3.14 -6.10 4.01
C GLY A 128 -3.71 -7.14 3.05
N SER A 129 -2.94 -8.17 2.70
CA SER A 129 -3.39 -9.26 1.85
C SER A 129 -4.45 -10.12 2.54
N TYR A 130 -4.31 -10.38 3.84
CA TYR A 130 -5.35 -11.04 4.63
C TYR A 130 -6.62 -10.19 4.74
N CYS A 131 -6.51 -8.88 4.92
CA CYS A 131 -7.66 -7.99 4.93
C CYS A 131 -8.42 -8.02 3.59
N ASN A 132 -7.71 -7.98 2.47
CA ASN A 132 -8.30 -8.08 1.14
C ASN A 132 -8.95 -9.45 0.90
N GLN A 133 -8.32 -10.54 1.36
CA GLN A 133 -8.91 -11.87 1.31
C GLN A 133 -10.19 -11.94 2.14
N GLY A 134 -10.21 -11.37 3.34
CA GLY A 134 -11.40 -11.27 4.19
C GLY A 134 -12.54 -10.57 3.47
N TYR A 135 -12.25 -9.46 2.81
CA TYR A 135 -13.26 -8.76 2.00
C TYR A 135 -13.74 -9.60 0.81
N ALA A 136 -12.84 -10.29 0.11
CA ALA A 136 -13.22 -11.19 -0.97
C ALA A 136 -14.14 -12.31 -0.48
N TYR A 137 -13.88 -12.89 0.70
CA TYR A 137 -14.77 -13.87 1.31
C TYR A 137 -16.14 -13.28 1.67
N MET A 138 -16.20 -12.03 2.15
CA MET A 138 -17.49 -11.36 2.37
C MET A 138 -18.30 -11.24 1.07
N LYS A 139 -17.66 -10.89 -0.04
CA LYS A 139 -18.31 -10.81 -1.35
C LYS A 139 -18.77 -12.16 -1.90
N LEU A 140 -18.23 -13.25 -1.37
CA LEU A 140 -18.63 -14.61 -1.67
C LEU A 140 -19.62 -15.20 -0.63
N ASP A 141 -20.14 -14.38 0.29
CA ASP A 141 -21.02 -14.76 1.40
C ASP A 141 -20.42 -15.81 2.35
N LYS A 142 -19.06 -15.88 2.42
CA LYS A 142 -18.31 -16.79 3.28
C LYS A 142 -17.85 -16.07 4.56
N SER A 143 -18.81 -15.66 5.37
CA SER A 143 -18.57 -14.80 6.54
C SER A 143 -17.61 -15.39 7.58
N ASP A 144 -17.66 -16.69 7.85
CA ASP A 144 -16.74 -17.33 8.81
C ASP A 144 -15.28 -17.27 8.30
N LEU A 145 -15.05 -17.51 7.01
CA LEU A 145 -13.72 -17.41 6.41
C LEU A 145 -13.24 -15.95 6.37
N ALA A 146 -14.16 -15.01 6.18
CA ALA A 146 -13.84 -13.59 6.25
C ALA A 146 -13.33 -13.21 7.66
N ILE A 147 -13.98 -13.68 8.73
CA ILE A 147 -13.53 -13.44 10.11
C ILE A 147 -12.13 -14.01 10.32
N ILE A 148 -11.86 -15.25 9.89
CA ILE A 148 -10.54 -15.89 10.02
C ILE A 148 -9.47 -15.02 9.32
N SER A 149 -9.76 -14.53 8.12
CA SER A 149 -8.82 -13.68 7.38
C SER A 149 -8.60 -12.32 8.07
N TYR A 150 -9.67 -11.68 8.60
CA TYR A 150 -9.53 -10.44 9.36
C TYR A 150 -8.81 -10.67 10.70
N ASP A 151 -8.98 -11.83 11.35
CA ASP A 151 -8.21 -12.19 12.54
C ASP A 151 -6.71 -12.26 12.25
N LYS A 152 -6.33 -12.87 11.12
CA LYS A 152 -4.94 -12.88 10.66
C LYS A 152 -4.42 -11.47 10.33
N CYS A 153 -5.23 -10.66 9.63
CA CYS A 153 -4.90 -9.28 9.33
C CYS A 153 -4.60 -8.49 10.60
N THR A 154 -5.51 -8.50 11.57
CA THR A 154 -5.42 -7.72 12.81
C THR A 154 -4.42 -8.29 13.83
N ALA A 155 -4.11 -9.59 13.75
CA ALA A 155 -3.04 -10.19 14.54
C ALA A 155 -1.65 -9.79 14.03
N LEU A 156 -1.47 -9.69 12.71
CA LEU A 156 -0.22 -9.26 12.08
C LEU A 156 -0.02 -7.74 12.15
N ASP A 157 -1.12 -6.97 12.06
CA ASP A 157 -1.12 -5.52 12.23
C ASP A 157 -2.26 -5.10 13.18
N PRO A 158 -1.99 -5.10 14.50
CA PRO A 158 -2.97 -4.68 15.49
C PRO A 158 -3.40 -3.21 15.36
N THR A 159 -2.69 -2.39 14.60
CA THR A 159 -2.99 -0.98 14.35
C THR A 159 -3.86 -0.74 13.12
N ASN A 160 -4.24 -1.79 12.42
CA ASN A 160 -5.07 -1.72 11.23
C ASN A 160 -6.53 -1.45 11.59
N VAL A 161 -6.91 -0.17 11.56
CA VAL A 161 -8.27 0.30 11.88
C VAL A 161 -9.31 -0.31 10.94
N ASP A 162 -8.99 -0.39 9.63
CA ASP A 162 -9.91 -0.93 8.63
C ASP A 162 -10.14 -2.42 8.84
N GLY A 163 -9.11 -3.18 9.17
CA GLY A 163 -9.22 -4.60 9.50
C GLY A 163 -10.17 -4.86 10.67
N TRP A 164 -10.04 -4.07 11.75
CA TRP A 164 -10.95 -4.14 12.90
C TRP A 164 -12.38 -3.71 12.55
N ASN A 165 -12.54 -2.63 11.77
CA ASN A 165 -13.85 -2.16 11.32
C ASN A 165 -14.56 -3.20 10.45
N GLN A 166 -13.88 -3.73 9.46
CA GLN A 166 -14.45 -4.75 8.57
C GLN A 166 -14.81 -6.04 9.32
N LYS A 167 -13.96 -6.49 10.25
CA LYS A 167 -14.29 -7.60 11.15
C LYS A 167 -15.59 -7.32 11.93
N GLY A 168 -15.72 -6.12 12.47
CA GLY A 168 -16.94 -5.69 13.17
C GLY A 168 -18.18 -5.76 12.28
N LEU A 169 -18.08 -5.31 11.03
CA LEU A 169 -19.17 -5.36 10.05
C LEU A 169 -19.62 -6.81 9.76
N VAL A 170 -18.65 -7.73 9.57
CA VAL A 170 -19.00 -9.16 9.38
C VAL A 170 -19.69 -9.72 10.60
N LEU A 171 -19.20 -9.43 11.81
CA LEU A 171 -19.79 -9.88 13.05
C LEU A 171 -21.22 -9.32 13.25
N MET A 172 -21.45 -8.07 12.85
CA MET A 172 -22.79 -7.45 12.81
C MET A 172 -23.74 -8.22 11.88
N SER A 173 -23.28 -8.58 10.69
CA SER A 173 -24.12 -9.32 9.71
C SER A 173 -24.50 -10.72 10.22
N LEU A 174 -23.67 -11.33 11.08
CA LEU A 174 -23.93 -12.61 11.72
C LEU A 174 -24.74 -12.50 13.03
N GLY A 175 -25.17 -11.30 13.43
CA GLY A 175 -25.86 -11.07 14.71
C GLY A 175 -24.97 -11.15 15.95
N ARG A 176 -23.64 -11.25 15.77
CA ARG A 176 -22.65 -11.33 16.84
C ARG A 176 -22.30 -9.93 17.36
N TYR A 177 -23.30 -9.22 17.86
CA TYR A 177 -23.21 -7.78 18.18
C TYR A 177 -22.20 -7.45 19.29
N GLN A 178 -22.05 -8.31 20.29
CA GLN A 178 -21.06 -8.11 21.35
C GLN A 178 -19.64 -8.23 20.81
N ASP A 179 -19.38 -9.22 19.96
CA ASP A 179 -18.07 -9.40 19.34
C ASP A 179 -17.75 -8.25 18.36
N ALA A 180 -18.78 -7.75 17.66
CA ALA A 180 -18.66 -6.56 16.81
C ALA A 180 -18.24 -5.33 17.62
N LEU A 181 -18.82 -5.10 18.80
CA LEU A 181 -18.42 -4.02 19.69
C LEU A 181 -16.97 -4.13 20.11
N LEU A 182 -16.47 -5.33 20.43
CA LEU A 182 -15.05 -5.53 20.77
C LEU A 182 -14.13 -5.15 19.59
N ALA A 183 -14.53 -5.48 18.36
CA ALA A 183 -13.78 -5.10 17.18
C ALA A 183 -13.79 -3.56 16.98
N TYR A 184 -14.95 -2.91 17.11
CA TYR A 184 -15.05 -1.45 16.99
C TYR A 184 -14.35 -0.73 18.17
N ASP A 185 -14.30 -1.32 19.36
CA ASP A 185 -13.53 -0.78 20.48
C ASP A 185 -12.03 -0.78 20.17
N LYS A 186 -11.52 -1.84 19.56
CA LYS A 186 -10.15 -1.87 19.07
C LYS A 186 -9.90 -0.77 18.01
N ALA A 187 -10.77 -0.66 17.01
CA ALA A 187 -10.65 0.36 15.98
C ALA A 187 -10.68 1.81 16.55
N THR A 188 -11.63 2.09 17.45
CA THR A 188 -11.75 3.42 18.09
C THR A 188 -10.65 3.69 19.11
N GLY A 189 -10.02 2.68 19.68
CA GLY A 189 -8.85 2.79 20.56
C GLY A 189 -7.58 3.13 19.80
N ILE A 190 -7.46 2.69 18.53
CA ILE A 190 -6.32 3.04 17.66
C ILE A 190 -6.47 4.48 17.15
N THR A 191 -7.65 4.84 16.67
CA THR A 191 -7.95 6.21 16.23
C THR A 191 -9.37 6.64 16.61
N VAL A 192 -9.46 7.77 17.27
CA VAL A 192 -10.76 8.38 17.59
C VAL A 192 -11.33 9.18 16.43
N LYS A 193 -10.58 9.38 15.33
CA LYS A 193 -10.91 10.30 14.24
C LYS A 193 -11.69 9.67 13.08
N ASN A 194 -12.09 8.42 13.19
CA ASN A 194 -12.86 7.74 12.15
C ASN A 194 -14.35 7.79 12.46
N ALA A 195 -15.10 8.69 11.81
CA ALA A 195 -16.53 8.88 12.01
C ALA A 195 -17.36 7.64 11.67
N GLU A 196 -16.94 6.89 10.64
CA GLU A 196 -17.61 5.66 10.20
C GLU A 196 -17.58 4.58 11.29
N VAL A 197 -16.40 4.34 11.88
CA VAL A 197 -16.27 3.36 12.97
C VAL A 197 -17.17 3.71 14.17
N TRP A 198 -17.27 5.00 14.51
CA TRP A 198 -18.17 5.46 15.56
C TRP A 198 -19.64 5.22 15.20
N ASN A 199 -20.02 5.47 13.94
CA ASN A 199 -21.37 5.15 13.46
C ASN A 199 -21.65 3.65 13.53
N ASN A 200 -20.75 2.81 13.06
CA ASN A 200 -20.90 1.35 13.11
C ASN A 200 -20.99 0.81 14.54
N LYS A 201 -20.18 1.36 15.45
CA LYS A 201 -20.27 1.07 16.89
C LYS A 201 -21.64 1.46 17.47
N GLY A 202 -22.17 2.61 17.06
CA GLY A 202 -23.52 3.04 17.41
C GLY A 202 -24.59 2.05 16.95
N LEU A 203 -24.50 1.54 15.73
CA LEU A 203 -25.40 0.52 15.19
C LEU A 203 -25.32 -0.79 15.98
N ALA A 204 -24.13 -1.20 16.42
CA ALA A 204 -23.98 -2.38 17.28
C ALA A 204 -24.67 -2.20 18.64
N TYR A 205 -24.56 -1.01 19.23
CA TYR A 205 -25.31 -0.68 20.46
C TYR A 205 -26.82 -0.68 20.24
N VAL A 206 -27.30 -0.17 19.08
CA VAL A 206 -28.73 -0.24 18.73
C VAL A 206 -29.21 -1.68 18.68
N ALA A 207 -28.46 -2.57 18.04
CA ALA A 207 -28.78 -3.99 17.92
C ALA A 207 -28.86 -4.69 19.29
N LEU A 208 -28.14 -4.19 20.29
CA LEU A 208 -28.17 -4.66 21.66
C LEU A 208 -29.20 -3.94 22.55
N GLY A 209 -29.99 -3.00 22.00
CA GLY A 209 -30.94 -2.20 22.75
C GLY A 209 -30.32 -1.14 23.67
N LYS A 210 -29.01 -0.90 23.57
CA LYS A 210 -28.26 0.08 24.37
C LYS A 210 -28.32 1.47 23.74
N TYR A 211 -29.51 2.07 23.73
CA TYR A 211 -29.79 3.30 22.98
C TYR A 211 -28.98 4.52 23.47
N GLY A 212 -28.70 4.60 24.78
CA GLY A 212 -27.86 5.67 25.33
C GLY A 212 -26.42 5.66 24.80
N ASP A 213 -25.81 4.47 24.77
CA ASP A 213 -24.46 4.26 24.23
C ASP A 213 -24.43 4.48 22.70
N ALA A 214 -25.50 4.09 22.02
CA ALA A 214 -25.68 4.34 20.60
C ALA A 214 -25.69 5.85 20.28
N LEU A 215 -26.49 6.63 21.00
CA LEU A 215 -26.55 8.11 20.85
C LEU A 215 -25.19 8.76 21.10
N GLN A 216 -24.45 8.30 22.11
CA GLN A 216 -23.11 8.80 22.39
C GLN A 216 -22.17 8.52 21.20
N SER A 217 -22.24 7.31 20.62
CA SER A 217 -21.42 6.90 19.49
C SER A 217 -21.77 7.71 18.23
N PHE A 218 -23.05 7.90 17.90
CA PHE A 218 -23.49 8.75 16.77
C PHE A 218 -23.12 10.22 16.98
N ASN A 219 -23.19 10.73 18.20
CA ASN A 219 -22.73 12.09 18.48
C ASN A 219 -21.23 12.27 18.24
N LYS A 220 -20.42 11.24 18.58
CA LYS A 220 -18.99 11.26 18.27
C LYS A 220 -18.74 11.24 16.76
N ALA A 221 -19.48 10.41 16.01
CA ALA A 221 -19.40 10.36 14.55
C ALA A 221 -19.72 11.74 13.94
N LEU A 222 -20.82 12.38 14.38
CA LEU A 222 -21.24 13.70 13.91
C LEU A 222 -20.34 14.84 14.40
N GLY A 223 -19.69 14.67 15.55
CA GLY A 223 -18.66 15.63 16.00
C GLY A 223 -17.41 15.62 15.14
N LEU A 224 -17.10 14.49 14.53
CA LEU A 224 -15.99 14.32 13.58
C LEU A 224 -16.37 14.74 12.16
N GLN A 225 -17.59 14.41 11.74
CA GLN A 225 -18.13 14.71 10.43
C GLN A 225 -19.59 15.19 10.59
N PRO A 226 -19.82 16.50 10.69
CA PRO A 226 -21.16 17.07 10.94
C PRO A 226 -22.19 16.79 9.83
N ASP A 227 -21.73 16.61 8.60
CA ASP A 227 -22.53 16.31 7.41
C ASP A 227 -22.73 14.81 7.15
N PHE A 228 -22.34 13.95 8.10
CA PHE A 228 -22.52 12.48 7.97
C PHE A 228 -24.01 12.11 8.04
N ALA A 229 -24.68 12.17 6.90
CA ALA A 229 -26.14 11.97 6.77
C ALA A 229 -26.65 10.67 7.41
N GLU A 230 -25.86 9.59 7.28
CA GLU A 230 -26.24 8.29 7.82
C GLU A 230 -26.20 8.26 9.36
N ALA A 231 -25.14 8.81 9.96
CA ALA A 231 -25.05 8.94 11.41
C ALA A 231 -26.18 9.81 11.97
N LEU A 232 -26.54 10.88 11.27
CA LEU A 232 -27.68 11.74 11.66
C LEU A 232 -29.00 10.97 11.58
N LYS A 233 -29.24 10.23 10.50
CA LYS A 233 -30.43 9.37 10.35
C LYS A 233 -30.51 8.33 11.47
N ASN A 234 -29.38 7.64 11.75
CA ASN A 234 -29.29 6.63 12.79
C ASN A 234 -29.57 7.21 14.17
N LYS A 235 -28.94 8.36 14.49
CA LYS A 235 -29.20 9.10 15.73
C LYS A 235 -30.68 9.44 15.89
N ASN A 236 -31.32 10.02 14.89
CA ASN A 236 -32.72 10.43 14.96
C ASN A 236 -33.66 9.22 15.14
N SER A 237 -33.36 8.09 14.50
CA SER A 237 -34.10 6.84 14.68
C SER A 237 -34.04 6.31 16.12
N VAL A 238 -32.91 6.52 16.81
CA VAL A 238 -32.74 6.08 18.20
C VAL A 238 -33.42 7.02 19.19
N MET A 239 -33.37 8.35 18.95
CA MET A 239 -34.05 9.33 19.80
C MET A 239 -35.55 9.05 19.89
N GLY A 240 -36.21 8.74 18.78
CA GLY A 240 -37.63 8.36 18.78
C GLY A 240 -37.93 7.05 19.53
N LYS A 241 -36.97 6.13 19.61
CA LYS A 241 -37.13 4.87 20.37
C LYS A 241 -36.91 5.06 21.86
N GLN A 242 -36.02 5.95 22.26
CA GLN A 242 -35.73 6.25 23.66
C GLN A 242 -36.94 6.90 24.32
N GLU A 243 -37.66 7.76 23.61
CA GLU A 243 -38.92 8.35 24.09
C GLU A 243 -40.05 7.29 24.20
N GLY A 244 -40.09 6.31 23.28
CA GLY A 244 -41.07 5.22 23.30
C GLY A 244 -40.86 4.18 24.41
N VAL A 245 -39.61 3.97 24.85
CA VAL A 245 -39.30 3.05 25.98
C VAL A 245 -39.79 3.58 27.32
N LEU A 246 -39.95 4.89 27.46
CA LEU A 246 -40.64 5.49 28.63
C LEU A 246 -42.16 5.20 28.65
N TYR A 247 -42.75 4.72 27.55
CA TYR A 247 -44.20 4.56 27.37
C TYR A 247 -44.71 3.12 27.20
N SER A 248 -43.88 2.12 26.90
CA SER A 248 -44.37 0.73 26.83
C SER A 248 -43.21 -0.28 26.95
N GLY A 249 -43.31 -1.17 27.98
CA GLY A 249 -42.51 -2.38 28.03
C GLY A 249 -42.85 -3.30 26.85
N THR A 250 -41.81 -3.90 26.30
CA THR A 250 -41.81 -4.92 25.25
C THR A 250 -41.91 -4.43 23.80
N VAL A 251 -40.78 -4.06 23.20
CA VAL A 251 -40.56 -4.27 21.75
C VAL A 251 -39.11 -4.67 21.50
N THR A 252 -38.91 -5.86 20.98
CA THR A 252 -37.60 -6.30 20.43
C THR A 252 -37.38 -5.59 19.07
N PRO A 253 -36.32 -4.77 18.91
CA PRO A 253 -36.08 -4.12 17.64
C PRO A 253 -35.52 -5.12 16.63
N ARG A 254 -36.26 -5.40 15.59
CA ARG A 254 -35.75 -6.10 14.41
C ARG A 254 -34.99 -5.10 13.56
N VAL A 255 -33.65 -5.10 13.67
CA VAL A 255 -32.80 -4.36 12.75
C VAL A 255 -32.90 -5.02 11.39
N THR A 256 -33.47 -4.32 10.41
CA THR A 256 -33.52 -4.81 9.03
C THR A 256 -32.11 -4.74 8.45
N ILE A 257 -31.58 -5.90 8.07
CA ILE A 257 -30.23 -6.12 7.51
C ILE A 257 -29.97 -5.27 6.23
N SER A 258 -31.00 -4.69 5.64
CA SER A 258 -30.93 -3.83 4.45
C SER A 258 -29.98 -2.62 4.61
N SER A 259 -29.83 -2.09 5.85
CA SER A 259 -28.92 -0.96 6.11
C SER A 259 -27.44 -1.38 6.19
N ILE A 260 -27.18 -2.64 6.57
CA ILE A 260 -25.81 -3.15 6.72
C ILE A 260 -25.20 -3.51 5.34
N ALA A 261 -26.03 -4.01 4.42
CA ALA A 261 -25.58 -4.36 3.06
C ALA A 261 -25.12 -3.13 2.26
N THR A 262 -25.73 -1.96 2.49
CA THR A 262 -25.36 -0.71 1.81
C THR A 262 -24.02 -0.15 2.35
N LEU A 263 -23.71 -0.38 3.64
CA LEU A 263 -22.46 0.06 4.28
C LEU A 263 -21.22 -0.63 3.74
N VAL A 264 -21.36 -1.92 3.35
CA VAL A 264 -20.25 -2.71 2.81
C VAL A 264 -19.86 -2.28 1.39
N THR A 265 -20.73 -1.59 0.66
CA THR A 265 -20.51 -1.26 -0.76
C THR A 265 -19.83 0.09 -1.01
N THR A 266 -19.72 0.97 -0.01
CA THR A 266 -19.30 2.36 -0.23
C THR A 266 -17.90 2.72 0.27
N VAL A 267 -17.19 1.80 0.94
CA VAL A 267 -15.83 2.09 1.41
C VAL A 267 -14.82 1.74 0.33
N PRO A 268 -14.19 2.74 -0.32
CA PRO A 268 -12.95 2.47 -1.01
C PRO A 268 -11.91 2.12 0.06
N ILE A 269 -11.53 0.86 0.15
CA ILE A 269 -10.38 0.46 0.95
C ILE A 269 -9.18 1.18 0.33
N SER A 270 -8.73 2.28 0.95
CA SER A 270 -7.43 2.83 0.65
C SER A 270 -6.41 1.79 1.13
N VAL A 271 -5.99 0.95 0.22
CA VAL A 271 -4.83 0.10 0.48
C VAL A 271 -3.65 1.06 0.53
N PRO A 272 -2.97 1.19 1.66
CA PRO A 272 -1.67 1.84 1.64
C PRO A 272 -0.84 1.11 0.59
N PRO A 273 -0.02 1.83 -0.19
CA PRO A 273 0.89 1.18 -1.12
C PRO A 273 1.61 0.10 -0.32
N THR A 274 1.59 -1.13 -0.84
CA THR A 274 2.28 -2.27 -0.25
C THR A 274 3.66 -1.74 0.09
N GLN A 275 4.00 -1.66 1.37
CA GLN A 275 5.37 -1.33 1.74
C GLN A 275 6.19 -2.37 1.00
N ALA A 276 6.96 -1.90 0.03
CA ALA A 276 7.93 -2.73 -0.64
C ALA A 276 8.75 -3.34 0.49
N THR A 277 8.52 -4.63 0.74
CA THR A 277 9.29 -5.38 1.73
C THR A 277 10.69 -5.22 1.23
N SER A 278 11.53 -4.53 1.99
CA SER A 278 12.94 -4.33 1.69
C SER A 278 13.50 -5.69 1.33
N LEU A 279 13.85 -5.86 0.07
CA LEU A 279 14.67 -6.96 -0.37
C LEU A 279 15.86 -7.00 0.57
N VAL A 280 16.00 -8.12 1.27
CA VAL A 280 17.20 -8.44 2.02
C VAL A 280 18.34 -8.36 1.02
N THR A 281 19.01 -7.22 0.98
CA THR A 281 20.31 -7.09 0.37
C THR A 281 21.23 -8.01 1.15
N THR A 282 21.67 -9.09 0.53
CA THR A 282 22.85 -9.83 0.99
C THR A 282 23.95 -8.80 1.19
N GLN A 283 24.31 -8.59 2.45
CA GLN A 283 25.38 -7.66 2.85
C GLN A 283 26.67 -8.09 2.18
N VAL A 284 27.15 -7.23 1.30
CA VAL A 284 28.59 -7.15 1.02
C VAL A 284 29.20 -6.39 2.22
N PRO A 285 30.23 -6.91 2.90
CA PRO A 285 30.79 -6.23 4.07
C PRO A 285 31.44 -4.92 3.62
N VAL A 286 30.94 -3.80 4.15
CA VAL A 286 31.56 -2.49 4.04
C VAL A 286 32.49 -2.32 5.22
N PRO A 287 33.75 -1.87 5.04
CA PRO A 287 34.67 -1.60 6.16
C PRO A 287 34.16 -0.43 7.00
N GLU A 288 34.26 -0.59 8.31
CA GLU A 288 33.95 0.42 9.34
C GLU A 288 34.74 1.71 9.10
N THR A 289 34.02 2.83 8.93
CA THR A 289 34.59 4.15 9.18
C THR A 289 33.65 4.94 10.09
N THR A 290 34.25 5.48 11.12
CA THR A 290 33.71 6.24 12.23
C THR A 290 32.87 7.45 11.82
N ASN A 291 31.72 7.62 12.51
CA ASN A 291 30.78 8.76 12.39
C ASN A 291 31.41 10.13 12.63
N PRO A 292 30.90 11.15 11.95
CA PRO A 292 30.41 12.33 12.66
C PRO A 292 28.97 12.74 12.29
N VAL A 293 28.36 13.38 13.27
CA VAL A 293 27.00 13.92 13.40
C VAL A 293 26.45 14.59 12.14
N ALA A 294 25.26 14.16 11.71
CA ALA A 294 24.55 14.69 10.55
C ALA A 294 23.80 15.97 10.87
N THR A 295 24.13 17.05 10.21
CA THR A 295 23.29 18.23 10.00
C THR A 295 22.39 18.01 8.78
N LYS A 296 21.08 18.30 8.95
CA LYS A 296 20.09 18.25 7.86
C LYS A 296 20.46 19.24 6.76
N THR A 297 20.75 18.74 5.57
CA THR A 297 20.83 19.55 4.35
C THR A 297 19.80 19.03 3.36
N THR A 298 18.84 19.89 3.01
CA THR A 298 17.86 19.69 1.93
C THR A 298 18.59 19.74 0.60
N TYR A 299 18.60 18.63 -0.16
CA TYR A 299 19.12 18.59 -1.52
C TYR A 299 18.03 18.99 -2.52
N ALA A 300 18.29 20.08 -3.25
CA ALA A 300 17.59 20.39 -4.49
C ALA A 300 18.23 19.60 -5.65
N PRO A 301 17.49 19.15 -6.67
CA PRO A 301 18.04 18.41 -7.79
C PRO A 301 18.94 19.31 -8.63
N VAL A 302 20.19 18.90 -8.79
CA VAL A 302 21.20 19.61 -9.62
C VAL A 302 20.95 19.23 -11.07
N SER A 303 20.73 20.22 -11.94
CA SER A 303 20.57 19.97 -13.38
C SER A 303 21.89 19.48 -14.01
N PRO A 304 21.85 18.69 -15.12
CA PRO A 304 23.04 18.13 -15.75
C PRO A 304 24.09 19.18 -16.22
N ILE A 305 23.69 20.43 -16.37
CA ILE A 305 24.56 21.51 -16.85
C ILE A 305 25.56 21.96 -15.75
N THR A 306 25.20 21.86 -14.47
CA THR A 306 26.08 22.24 -13.36
C THR A 306 27.19 21.22 -13.07
N ALA A 307 26.98 19.95 -13.42
CA ALA A 307 28.00 18.91 -13.27
C ALA A 307 29.17 19.08 -14.24
N LEU A 308 28.94 19.62 -15.45
CA LEU A 308 30.00 19.88 -16.41
C LEU A 308 30.92 21.06 -16.01
N ALA A 309 30.38 22.05 -15.30
CA ALA A 309 31.15 23.21 -14.84
C ALA A 309 32.14 22.85 -13.73
N ALA A 310 31.76 21.92 -12.83
CA ALA A 310 32.64 21.46 -11.77
C ALA A 310 33.82 20.62 -12.26
N ALA A 311 33.57 19.76 -13.27
CA ALA A 311 34.64 18.96 -13.90
C ALA A 311 35.67 19.82 -14.69
N GLY A 312 35.23 20.91 -15.29
CA GLY A 312 36.09 21.83 -16.01
C GLY A 312 37.08 22.59 -15.14
N ILE A 313 36.69 22.96 -13.93
CA ILE A 313 37.55 23.72 -13.00
C ILE A 313 38.68 22.84 -12.43
N VAL A 314 38.43 21.56 -12.16
CA VAL A 314 39.47 20.63 -11.65
C VAL A 314 40.52 20.34 -12.72
N ALA A 315 40.11 20.18 -14.00
CA ALA A 315 41.04 19.98 -15.12
C ALA A 315 41.91 21.22 -15.38
N GLY A 316 41.32 22.42 -15.23
CA GLY A 316 42.02 23.68 -15.43
C GLY A 316 43.11 23.94 -14.38
N VAL A 317 42.88 23.61 -13.13
CA VAL A 317 43.84 23.80 -12.02
C VAL A 317 45.02 22.82 -12.13
N THR A 318 44.78 21.58 -12.58
CA THR A 318 45.84 20.58 -12.77
C THR A 318 46.79 20.95 -13.92
N ILE A 319 46.32 21.56 -15.00
CA ILE A 319 47.14 22.01 -16.13
C ILE A 319 47.99 23.24 -15.74
N MET A 320 47.51 24.13 -14.86
CA MET A 320 48.23 25.28 -14.41
C MET A 320 49.40 24.94 -13.45
N THR A 321 49.24 23.87 -12.64
CA THR A 321 50.30 23.43 -11.75
C THR A 321 51.47 22.71 -12.42
N ILE A 322 51.23 22.05 -13.57
CA ILE A 322 52.28 21.41 -14.38
C ILE A 322 53.12 22.46 -15.14
N ARG A 323 52.58 23.64 -15.47
CA ARG A 323 53.30 24.70 -16.21
C ARG A 323 54.23 25.53 -15.34
N ARG A 324 54.22 25.42 -14.01
CA ARG A 324 55.11 26.18 -13.11
C ARG A 324 56.32 25.39 -12.58
N ARG A 325 56.55 24.18 -13.05
CA ARG A 325 57.66 23.34 -12.63
C ARG A 325 58.68 22.97 -13.75
N GLU A 326 58.58 23.60 -14.91
CA GLU A 326 59.62 23.66 -15.93
C GLU A 326 60.06 25.13 -16.10
#